data_533d841e75038761eab5424b06b5f900
#
_entry.id   533d841e75038761eab5424b06b5f900
#
_cell.length_a   1.000
_cell.length_b   1.000
_cell.length_c   1.000
_cell.angle_alpha   90.00
_cell.angle_beta   90.00
_cell.angle_gamma   90.00
#
_symmetry.space_group_name_H-M   'P 1'
#
loop_
_entity.id
_entity.type
_entity.pdbx_description
1 polymer ?
#
loop_
_entity_poly.entity_id
_entity_poly.type
_entity_poly.pdbx_seq_one_letter_code
_entity_poly.pdbx_strand_id
1 'polypeptide(L)'
;MYMTGFYSKDFILESAFGQFYFSSIVVYFIATIGAIFTTLYSVKVLYLTFLSNPNGPLINYKQAHEGDIFMSLPLIVLAIFSIFFGYIAKDIYIGLGSAFFADNSLFIHPSHEIMVETEFAVPTFFKLLPFICTIFFSSLAVVISEFLPKLLMSFKFTRFGYNIFGFFNQRFLVELFYNRFVTGLVLKSGGQINKVLDKGSIELVGPFGLEKGLLILAKNMASLDSGVITTYALYILTGLVFYILIALLNLTEDSLLMLIIFALLAVIKTSNIRNEKI
;
A
#
# COMPACT_ATOMS: atom_id res chain seq x y z
N MET A 1 33.32 -2.47 -16.22
CA MET A 1 32.02 -1.79 -16.18
C MET A 1 31.91 -1.04 -14.87
N TYR A 2 31.52 0.25 -14.92
CA TYR A 2 31.55 1.11 -13.71
C TYR A 2 30.20 1.30 -13.04
N MET A 3 29.13 0.70 -13.60
CA MET A 3 27.75 0.92 -13.14
C MET A 3 27.51 0.34 -11.76
N THR A 4 26.91 1.14 -10.89
CA THR A 4 26.61 0.82 -9.48
C THR A 4 25.81 -0.46 -9.32
N GLY A 5 24.77 -0.64 -10.15
CA GLY A 5 23.94 -1.84 -10.13
C GLY A 5 24.64 -3.13 -10.56
N PHE A 6 25.70 -3.03 -11.35
CA PHE A 6 26.52 -4.17 -11.73
C PHE A 6 27.31 -4.69 -10.53
N TYR A 7 28.00 -3.81 -9.83
CA TYR A 7 28.77 -4.19 -8.63
C TYR A 7 27.91 -4.82 -7.55
N SER A 8 26.79 -4.23 -7.24
CA SER A 8 25.90 -4.76 -6.19
C SER A 8 25.33 -6.13 -6.56
N LYS A 9 24.88 -6.31 -7.79
CA LYS A 9 24.30 -7.57 -8.27
C LYS A 9 25.33 -8.70 -8.30
N ASP A 10 26.51 -8.43 -8.86
CA ASP A 10 27.55 -9.44 -8.98
C ASP A 10 28.07 -9.85 -7.60
N PHE A 11 28.27 -8.91 -6.69
CA PHE A 11 28.69 -9.22 -5.34
C PHE A 11 27.69 -10.09 -4.56
N ILE A 12 26.37 -9.85 -4.72
CA ILE A 12 25.36 -10.70 -4.12
C ILE A 12 25.43 -12.13 -4.65
N LEU A 13 25.65 -12.31 -5.97
CA LEU A 13 25.76 -13.62 -6.57
C LEU A 13 27.05 -14.34 -6.13
N GLU A 14 28.16 -13.63 -6.13
CA GLU A 14 29.44 -14.16 -5.67
C GLU A 14 29.41 -14.56 -4.19
N SER A 15 28.84 -13.72 -3.34
CA SER A 15 28.70 -14.02 -1.92
C SER A 15 27.78 -15.21 -1.64
N ALA A 16 26.69 -15.35 -2.41
CA ALA A 16 25.82 -16.53 -2.32
C ALA A 16 26.56 -17.81 -2.69
N PHE A 17 27.39 -17.82 -3.73
CA PHE A 17 28.19 -18.97 -4.10
C PHE A 17 29.33 -19.24 -3.10
N GLY A 18 29.98 -18.18 -2.62
CA GLY A 18 31.15 -18.24 -1.74
C GLY A 18 30.90 -18.84 -0.36
N GLN A 19 29.65 -19.02 0.04
CA GLN A 19 29.33 -19.75 1.27
C GLN A 19 29.53 -21.26 1.18
N PHE A 20 29.67 -21.82 -0.03
CA PHE A 20 29.90 -23.23 -0.33
C PHE A 20 28.92 -24.24 0.32
N TYR A 21 27.80 -23.78 0.88
CA TYR A 21 26.72 -24.66 1.33
C TYR A 21 25.84 -25.07 0.14
N PHE A 22 25.29 -26.27 0.17
CA PHE A 22 24.39 -26.75 -0.88
C PHE A 22 23.21 -25.79 -1.13
N SER A 23 22.60 -25.29 -0.07
CA SER A 23 21.51 -24.30 -0.17
C SER A 23 21.95 -23.02 -0.88
N SER A 24 23.16 -22.54 -0.59
CA SER A 24 23.72 -21.31 -1.17
C SER A 24 24.02 -21.46 -2.66
N ILE A 25 24.51 -22.63 -3.05
CA ILE A 25 24.75 -22.97 -4.47
C ILE A 25 23.42 -23.00 -5.23
N VAL A 26 22.38 -23.60 -4.67
CA VAL A 26 21.02 -23.60 -5.29
C VAL A 26 20.50 -22.17 -5.43
N VAL A 27 20.65 -21.33 -4.41
CA VAL A 27 20.27 -19.91 -4.47
C VAL A 27 21.03 -19.18 -5.58
N TYR A 28 22.33 -19.42 -5.72
CA TYR A 28 23.15 -18.83 -6.78
C TYR A 28 22.58 -19.19 -8.18
N PHE A 29 22.28 -20.46 -8.45
CA PHE A 29 21.71 -20.87 -9.74
C PHE A 29 20.34 -20.28 -9.99
N ILE A 30 19.46 -20.24 -9.00
CA ILE A 30 18.13 -19.62 -9.13
C ILE A 30 18.28 -18.11 -9.42
N ALA A 31 19.18 -17.44 -8.70
CA ALA A 31 19.43 -16.02 -8.88
C ALA A 31 20.08 -15.70 -10.25
N THR A 32 20.96 -16.57 -10.77
CA THR A 32 21.51 -16.42 -12.15
C THR A 32 20.42 -16.59 -13.20
N ILE A 33 19.51 -17.55 -13.05
CA ILE A 33 18.32 -17.68 -13.91
C ILE A 33 17.45 -16.42 -13.85
N GLY A 34 17.22 -15.88 -12.66
CA GLY A 34 16.53 -14.61 -12.47
C GLY A 34 17.24 -13.46 -13.20
N ALA A 35 18.57 -13.42 -13.15
CA ALA A 35 19.39 -12.44 -13.87
C ALA A 35 19.21 -12.53 -15.38
N ILE A 36 19.09 -13.74 -15.93
CA ILE A 36 18.82 -13.96 -17.36
C ILE A 36 17.46 -13.36 -17.76
N PHE A 37 16.41 -13.65 -17.01
CA PHE A 37 15.09 -13.08 -17.29
C PHE A 37 15.07 -11.55 -17.18
N THR A 38 15.79 -10.97 -16.20
CA THR A 38 15.89 -9.51 -16.07
C THR A 38 16.58 -8.88 -17.28
N THR A 39 17.62 -9.49 -17.82
CA THR A 39 18.29 -8.98 -19.04
C THR A 39 17.39 -9.09 -20.26
N LEU A 40 16.69 -10.20 -20.44
CA LEU A 40 15.75 -10.39 -21.54
C LEU A 40 14.69 -9.29 -21.59
N TYR A 41 14.01 -9.03 -20.49
CA TYR A 41 12.95 -8.01 -20.49
C TYR A 41 13.50 -6.58 -20.59
N SER A 42 14.61 -6.29 -19.92
CA SER A 42 15.22 -4.95 -19.95
C SER A 42 15.71 -4.58 -21.36
N VAL A 43 16.41 -5.49 -22.02
CA VAL A 43 16.88 -5.28 -23.39
C VAL A 43 15.71 -5.19 -24.37
N LYS A 44 14.68 -6.03 -24.19
CA LYS A 44 13.46 -5.95 -25.01
C LYS A 44 12.78 -4.59 -24.87
N VAL A 45 12.60 -4.09 -23.65
CA VAL A 45 12.01 -2.77 -23.41
C VAL A 45 12.83 -1.67 -24.05
N LEU A 46 14.16 -1.67 -23.83
CA LEU A 46 15.06 -0.68 -24.42
C LEU A 46 15.02 -0.71 -25.94
N TYR A 47 15.07 -1.90 -26.53
CA TYR A 47 15.03 -2.07 -27.98
C TYR A 47 13.72 -1.56 -28.58
N LEU A 48 12.56 -1.99 -28.02
CA LEU A 48 11.26 -1.61 -28.54
C LEU A 48 10.91 -0.13 -28.32
N THR A 49 11.50 0.51 -27.29
CA THR A 49 11.21 1.91 -26.98
C THR A 49 12.08 2.88 -27.79
N PHE A 50 13.38 2.57 -27.95
CA PHE A 50 14.35 3.53 -28.50
C PHE A 50 14.94 3.13 -29.85
N LEU A 51 15.00 1.84 -30.16
CA LEU A 51 15.72 1.35 -31.33
C LEU A 51 14.83 0.81 -32.45
N SER A 52 13.58 0.44 -32.15
CA SER A 52 12.64 -0.06 -33.16
C SER A 52 11.95 1.09 -33.90
N ASN A 53 11.35 0.75 -35.05
CA ASN A 53 10.54 1.69 -35.80
C ASN A 53 9.33 2.18 -35.00
N PRO A 54 8.95 3.47 -35.10
CA PRO A 54 7.83 4.04 -34.38
C PRO A 54 6.49 3.39 -34.78
N ASN A 55 5.73 2.93 -33.80
CA ASN A 55 4.43 2.25 -33.95
C ASN A 55 3.21 3.14 -33.64
N GLY A 56 3.40 4.46 -33.56
CA GLY A 56 2.33 5.41 -33.21
C GLY A 56 2.07 6.45 -34.28
N PRO A 57 1.12 7.37 -34.07
CA PRO A 57 0.85 8.48 -34.98
C PRO A 57 2.09 9.36 -35.15
N LEU A 58 2.44 9.65 -36.39
CA LEU A 58 3.62 10.46 -36.74
C LEU A 58 3.63 11.83 -36.07
N ILE A 59 2.46 12.42 -35.84
CA ILE A 59 2.29 13.71 -35.19
C ILE A 59 2.85 13.70 -33.77
N ASN A 60 2.61 12.65 -32.99
CA ASN A 60 3.08 12.53 -31.62
C ASN A 60 4.62 12.50 -31.54
N TYR A 61 5.25 11.80 -32.49
CA TYR A 61 6.72 11.76 -32.57
C TYR A 61 7.32 13.10 -33.00
N LYS A 62 6.66 13.82 -33.91
CA LYS A 62 7.12 15.17 -34.35
C LYS A 62 6.95 16.23 -33.27
N GLN A 63 5.96 16.09 -32.40
CA GLN A 63 5.70 17.03 -31.31
C GLN A 63 6.41 16.66 -30.00
N ALA A 64 7.07 15.49 -29.95
CA ALA A 64 7.84 15.08 -28.79
C ALA A 64 9.03 16.04 -28.58
N HIS A 65 9.13 16.60 -27.40
CA HIS A 65 10.23 17.46 -26.97
C HIS A 65 10.76 16.97 -25.61
N GLU A 66 12.00 17.35 -25.31
CA GLU A 66 12.60 17.06 -24.00
C GLU A 66 11.92 17.87 -22.91
N GLY A 67 11.99 17.34 -21.70
CA GLY A 67 11.46 18.01 -20.51
C GLY A 67 12.24 19.26 -20.14
N ASP A 68 11.63 20.11 -19.33
CA ASP A 68 12.24 21.33 -18.80
C ASP A 68 13.49 21.02 -17.96
N ILE A 69 14.30 22.04 -17.72
CA ILE A 69 15.56 21.97 -16.94
C ILE A 69 15.29 21.35 -15.55
N PHE A 70 14.15 21.68 -14.93
CA PHE A 70 13.77 21.16 -13.61
C PHE A 70 13.51 19.65 -13.61
N MET A 71 13.14 19.05 -14.74
CA MET A 71 13.03 17.61 -14.92
C MET A 71 14.37 16.97 -15.30
N SER A 72 15.15 17.64 -16.13
CA SER A 72 16.40 17.10 -16.68
C SER A 72 17.52 17.09 -15.64
N LEU A 73 17.63 18.10 -14.79
CA LEU A 73 18.71 18.25 -13.81
C LEU A 73 18.75 17.06 -12.80
N PRO A 74 17.65 16.68 -12.14
CA PRO A 74 17.64 15.50 -11.25
C PRO A 74 18.03 14.20 -11.98
N LEU A 75 17.59 14.03 -13.22
CA LEU A 75 17.92 12.83 -14.02
C LEU A 75 19.41 12.79 -14.38
N ILE A 76 20.02 13.93 -14.73
CA ILE A 76 21.46 14.00 -14.99
C ILE A 76 22.26 13.66 -13.74
N VAL A 77 21.90 14.21 -12.59
CA VAL A 77 22.56 13.90 -11.31
C VAL A 77 22.47 12.42 -11.01
N LEU A 78 21.27 11.83 -11.10
CA LEU A 78 21.07 10.39 -10.87
C LEU A 78 21.86 9.53 -11.88
N ALA A 79 21.93 9.94 -13.13
CA ALA A 79 22.71 9.24 -14.15
C ALA A 79 24.21 9.22 -13.82
N ILE A 80 24.77 10.37 -13.41
CA ILE A 80 26.19 10.45 -13.01
C ILE A 80 26.46 9.52 -11.83
N PHE A 81 25.66 9.55 -10.80
CA PHE A 81 25.83 8.65 -9.65
C PHE A 81 25.61 7.17 -10.04
N SER A 82 24.67 6.87 -10.91
CA SER A 82 24.45 5.51 -11.39
C SER A 82 25.64 4.95 -12.19
N ILE A 83 26.34 5.80 -12.91
CA ILE A 83 27.49 5.38 -13.74
C ILE A 83 28.76 5.28 -12.92
N PHE A 84 29.08 6.29 -12.11
CA PHE A 84 30.41 6.41 -11.49
C PHE A 84 30.48 6.00 -10.01
N PHE A 85 29.38 6.19 -9.27
CA PHE A 85 29.40 5.99 -7.82
C PHE A 85 29.75 4.55 -7.41
N GLY A 86 29.31 3.57 -8.17
CA GLY A 86 29.62 2.16 -7.90
C GLY A 86 31.14 1.88 -7.88
N TYR A 87 31.87 2.49 -8.78
CA TYR A 87 33.32 2.34 -8.83
C TYR A 87 34.02 3.06 -7.64
N ILE A 88 33.59 4.27 -7.34
CA ILE A 88 34.18 5.08 -6.27
C ILE A 88 33.89 4.47 -4.90
N ALA A 89 32.68 3.98 -4.70
CA ALA A 89 32.23 3.50 -3.41
C ALA A 89 32.48 2.01 -3.14
N LYS A 90 32.83 1.21 -4.18
CA LYS A 90 33.04 -0.23 -4.04
C LYS A 90 34.02 -0.55 -2.91
N ASP A 91 35.19 0.06 -2.92
CA ASP A 91 36.25 -0.26 -1.97
C ASP A 91 35.93 0.22 -0.54
N ILE A 92 35.10 1.25 -0.41
CA ILE A 92 34.68 1.76 0.89
C ILE A 92 33.68 0.79 1.56
N TYR A 93 32.72 0.29 0.81
CA TYR A 93 31.62 -0.52 1.34
C TYR A 93 31.89 -2.03 1.34
N ILE A 94 32.60 -2.51 0.30
CA ILE A 94 32.77 -3.95 0.03
C ILE A 94 34.24 -4.35 0.04
N GLY A 95 35.17 -3.38 0.06
CA GLY A 95 36.61 -3.61 -0.02
C GLY A 95 37.14 -4.37 1.18
N LEU A 96 38.11 -5.26 0.92
CA LEU A 96 38.84 -6.00 1.93
C LEU A 96 39.57 -5.02 2.91
N GLY A 97 39.30 -5.15 4.18
CA GLY A 97 39.93 -4.31 5.21
C GLY A 97 39.39 -2.89 5.31
N SER A 98 38.27 -2.57 4.70
CA SER A 98 37.62 -1.28 4.93
C SER A 98 37.03 -1.22 6.35
N ALA A 99 37.46 -0.23 7.14
CA ALA A 99 36.95 0.01 8.48
C ALA A 99 35.65 0.84 8.50
N PHE A 100 35.00 1.06 7.36
CA PHE A 100 33.82 1.93 7.26
C PHE A 100 32.64 1.42 8.10
N PHE A 101 32.45 0.11 8.12
CA PHE A 101 31.45 -0.55 8.97
C PHE A 101 32.08 -1.22 10.20
N ALA A 102 33.20 -0.67 10.69
CA ALA A 102 33.89 -1.22 11.85
C ALA A 102 32.96 -1.42 13.05
N ASP A 103 33.27 -2.42 13.80
CA ASP A 103 32.75 -3.01 15.03
C ASP A 103 31.40 -2.57 15.63
N ASN A 104 30.94 -1.36 15.39
CA ASN A 104 29.74 -0.80 16.03
C ASN A 104 28.50 -0.70 15.14
N SER A 105 28.62 -0.82 13.81
CA SER A 105 27.52 -0.54 12.89
C SER A 105 26.97 -1.80 12.21
N LEU A 106 27.80 -2.78 11.93
CA LEU A 106 27.41 -4.01 11.25
C LEU A 106 28.14 -5.20 11.87
N PHE A 107 27.40 -6.01 12.62
CA PHE A 107 27.96 -7.27 13.13
C PHE A 107 27.96 -8.30 12.01
N ILE A 108 29.15 -8.71 11.57
CA ILE A 108 29.31 -9.84 10.65
C ILE A 108 29.51 -11.08 11.50
N HIS A 109 28.61 -12.03 11.38
CA HIS A 109 28.74 -13.30 12.09
C HIS A 109 30.01 -14.03 11.61
N PRO A 110 30.83 -14.64 12.51
CA PRO A 110 32.07 -15.33 12.11
C PRO A 110 31.89 -16.36 11.00
N SER A 111 30.77 -17.04 10.93
CA SER A 111 30.43 -17.95 9.81
C SER A 111 30.28 -17.26 8.46
N HIS A 112 30.18 -15.94 8.43
CA HIS A 112 30.02 -15.13 7.23
C HIS A 112 31.25 -14.30 6.88
N GLU A 113 32.34 -14.42 7.62
CA GLU A 113 33.61 -13.76 7.32
C GLU A 113 34.17 -14.16 5.95
N ILE A 114 33.83 -15.36 5.46
CA ILE A 114 34.14 -15.85 4.13
C ILE A 114 33.59 -14.91 3.04
N MET A 115 32.56 -14.12 3.32
CA MET A 115 32.03 -13.15 2.35
C MET A 115 33.06 -12.09 1.95
N VAL A 116 33.98 -11.75 2.82
CA VAL A 116 35.05 -10.78 2.55
C VAL A 116 36.06 -11.37 1.59
N GLU A 117 36.27 -12.69 1.62
CA GLU A 117 37.22 -13.39 0.77
C GLU A 117 36.61 -13.97 -0.53
N THR A 118 35.29 -13.78 -0.74
CA THR A 118 34.59 -14.35 -1.91
C THR A 118 35.22 -13.91 -3.23
N GLU A 119 35.80 -12.73 -3.31
CA GLU A 119 36.47 -12.23 -4.51
C GLU A 119 37.64 -13.16 -4.94
N PHE A 120 38.30 -13.83 -4.02
CA PHE A 120 39.42 -14.74 -4.29
C PHE A 120 39.05 -16.23 -4.22
N ALA A 121 38.05 -16.57 -3.38
CA ALA A 121 37.68 -17.96 -3.14
C ALA A 121 36.79 -18.57 -4.24
N VAL A 122 36.01 -17.75 -4.97
CA VAL A 122 35.10 -18.23 -6.01
C VAL A 122 35.87 -18.55 -7.30
N PRO A 123 35.71 -19.76 -7.88
CA PRO A 123 36.31 -20.10 -9.17
C PRO A 123 35.89 -19.12 -10.26
N THR A 124 36.84 -18.71 -11.10
CA THR A 124 36.64 -17.70 -12.16
C THR A 124 35.51 -18.02 -13.13
N PHE A 125 35.22 -19.30 -13.34
CA PHE A 125 34.11 -19.73 -14.19
C PHE A 125 32.76 -19.29 -13.60
N PHE A 126 32.52 -19.56 -12.33
CA PHE A 126 31.25 -19.17 -11.67
C PHE A 126 31.14 -17.66 -11.49
N LYS A 127 32.27 -16.98 -11.33
CA LYS A 127 32.30 -15.51 -11.28
C LYS A 127 31.88 -14.87 -12.60
N LEU A 128 32.36 -15.41 -13.73
CA LEU A 128 32.06 -14.89 -15.06
C LEU A 128 30.74 -15.39 -15.66
N LEU A 129 30.18 -16.48 -15.13
CA LEU A 129 28.97 -17.11 -15.68
C LEU A 129 27.76 -16.15 -15.76
N PRO A 130 27.40 -15.36 -14.74
CA PRO A 130 26.32 -14.39 -14.86
C PRO A 130 26.57 -13.35 -15.96
N PHE A 131 27.79 -12.89 -16.12
CA PHE A 131 28.17 -11.91 -17.12
C PHE A 131 28.08 -12.49 -18.56
N ILE A 132 28.58 -13.69 -18.78
CA ILE A 132 28.48 -14.38 -20.07
C ILE A 132 27.02 -14.61 -20.43
N CYS A 133 26.21 -15.06 -19.47
CA CYS A 133 24.75 -15.23 -19.63
C CYS A 133 24.08 -13.91 -20.01
N THR A 134 24.40 -12.80 -19.34
CA THR A 134 23.77 -11.50 -19.64
C THR A 134 24.07 -11.05 -21.07
N ILE A 135 25.29 -11.21 -21.58
CA ILE A 135 25.65 -10.86 -22.95
C ILE A 135 24.91 -11.76 -23.96
N PHE A 136 24.91 -13.07 -23.71
CA PHE A 136 24.28 -14.02 -24.64
C PHE A 136 22.75 -13.78 -24.70
N PHE A 137 22.08 -13.64 -23.57
CA PHE A 137 20.64 -13.44 -23.56
C PHE A 137 20.21 -12.02 -23.95
N SER A 138 21.09 -11.02 -23.83
CA SER A 138 20.84 -9.68 -24.39
C SER A 138 20.82 -9.70 -25.92
N SER A 139 21.79 -10.36 -26.56
CA SER A 139 21.80 -10.52 -28.00
C SER A 139 20.60 -11.33 -28.50
N LEU A 140 20.25 -12.40 -27.78
CA LEU A 140 19.10 -13.23 -28.09
C LEU A 140 17.80 -12.46 -27.98
N ALA A 141 17.66 -11.55 -27.00
CA ALA A 141 16.49 -10.70 -26.85
C ALA A 141 16.25 -9.76 -28.03
N VAL A 142 17.33 -9.19 -28.57
CA VAL A 142 17.28 -8.36 -29.79
C VAL A 142 16.87 -9.20 -31.00
N VAL A 143 17.50 -10.35 -31.19
CA VAL A 143 17.18 -11.27 -32.32
C VAL A 143 15.71 -11.71 -32.27
N ILE A 144 15.21 -12.09 -31.10
CA ILE A 144 13.81 -12.50 -30.96
C ILE A 144 12.87 -11.31 -31.23
N SER A 145 13.20 -10.13 -30.75
CA SER A 145 12.34 -8.94 -30.91
C SER A 145 12.26 -8.47 -32.36
N GLU A 146 13.34 -8.55 -33.11
CA GLU A 146 13.42 -8.07 -34.51
C GLU A 146 13.00 -9.14 -35.52
N PHE A 147 13.59 -10.32 -35.45
CA PHE A 147 13.45 -11.33 -36.50
C PHE A 147 12.35 -12.36 -36.24
N LEU A 148 12.00 -12.61 -34.98
CA LEU A 148 11.10 -13.70 -34.59
C LEU A 148 9.83 -13.26 -33.82
N PRO A 149 9.25 -12.08 -34.09
CA PRO A 149 8.03 -11.66 -33.36
C PRO A 149 6.85 -12.59 -33.63
N LYS A 150 6.76 -13.14 -34.86
CA LYS A 150 5.70 -14.08 -35.26
C LYS A 150 5.80 -15.41 -34.50
N LEU A 151 6.99 -15.87 -34.16
CA LEU A 151 7.18 -17.12 -33.42
C LEU A 151 6.67 -16.99 -31.99
N LEU A 152 6.93 -15.88 -31.32
CA LEU A 152 6.36 -15.61 -29.99
C LEU A 152 4.84 -15.54 -30.00
N MET A 153 4.27 -14.90 -31.04
CA MET A 153 2.82 -14.81 -31.20
C MET A 153 2.21 -16.19 -31.47
N SER A 154 2.78 -17.00 -32.35
CA SER A 154 2.29 -18.35 -32.64
C SER A 154 2.36 -19.25 -31.40
N PHE A 155 3.43 -19.18 -30.62
CA PHE A 155 3.55 -19.91 -29.36
C PHE A 155 2.45 -19.50 -28.38
N LYS A 156 2.17 -18.21 -28.24
CA LYS A 156 1.11 -17.68 -27.36
C LYS A 156 -0.28 -18.19 -27.75
N PHE A 157 -0.55 -18.43 -29.02
CA PHE A 157 -1.83 -18.95 -29.49
C PHE A 157 -1.98 -20.47 -29.34
N THR A 158 -0.92 -21.21 -29.01
CA THR A 158 -1.06 -22.61 -28.63
C THR A 158 -1.73 -22.73 -27.26
N ARG A 159 -2.49 -23.81 -27.04
CA ARG A 159 -3.20 -24.02 -25.74
C ARG A 159 -2.24 -24.03 -24.56
N PHE A 160 -1.09 -24.64 -24.72
CA PHE A 160 -0.03 -24.70 -23.70
C PHE A 160 0.59 -23.32 -23.46
N GLY A 161 0.97 -22.61 -24.53
CA GLY A 161 1.53 -21.28 -24.44
C GLY A 161 0.56 -20.25 -23.85
N TYR A 162 -0.73 -20.36 -24.18
CA TYR A 162 -1.76 -19.51 -23.61
C TYR A 162 -1.89 -19.69 -22.08
N ASN A 163 -1.90 -20.94 -21.62
CA ASN A 163 -2.01 -21.24 -20.18
C ASN A 163 -0.77 -20.73 -19.41
N ILE A 164 0.44 -20.98 -19.94
CA ILE A 164 1.69 -20.49 -19.35
C ILE A 164 1.69 -18.96 -19.34
N PHE A 165 1.38 -18.35 -20.49
CA PHE A 165 1.33 -16.90 -20.60
C PHE A 165 0.30 -16.31 -19.61
N GLY A 166 -0.90 -16.91 -19.50
CA GLY A 166 -1.93 -16.49 -18.57
C GLY A 166 -1.47 -16.55 -17.12
N PHE A 167 -0.83 -17.66 -16.73
CA PHE A 167 -0.32 -17.86 -15.39
C PHE A 167 0.73 -16.82 -15.00
N PHE A 168 1.74 -16.59 -15.85
CA PHE A 168 2.79 -15.62 -15.59
C PHE A 168 2.29 -14.16 -15.71
N ASN A 169 1.41 -13.87 -16.68
CA ASN A 169 0.84 -12.55 -16.87
C ASN A 169 -0.06 -12.13 -15.69
N GLN A 170 -0.73 -13.09 -15.07
CA GLN A 170 -1.51 -12.87 -13.84
C GLN A 170 -0.63 -12.96 -12.56
N ARG A 171 0.68 -12.85 -12.70
CA ARG A 171 1.64 -12.86 -11.60
C ARG A 171 1.44 -14.04 -10.64
N PHE A 172 1.49 -15.25 -11.18
CA PHE A 172 1.26 -16.51 -10.44
C PHE A 172 -0.13 -16.58 -9.78
N LEU A 173 -1.12 -15.87 -10.31
CA LEU A 173 -2.48 -15.74 -9.75
C LEU A 173 -2.53 -15.03 -8.38
N VAL A 174 -1.41 -14.48 -7.89
CA VAL A 174 -1.35 -13.78 -6.60
C VAL A 174 -2.23 -12.52 -6.63
N GLU A 175 -2.21 -11.77 -7.73
CA GLU A 175 -3.09 -10.60 -7.88
C GLU A 175 -4.58 -10.96 -7.84
N LEU A 176 -4.95 -12.07 -8.46
CA LEU A 176 -6.34 -12.56 -8.46
C LEU A 176 -6.77 -12.93 -7.04
N PHE A 177 -5.91 -13.61 -6.30
CA PHE A 177 -6.16 -13.93 -4.90
C PHE A 177 -6.29 -12.65 -4.05
N TYR A 178 -5.34 -11.73 -4.20
CA TYR A 178 -5.33 -10.47 -3.45
C TYR A 178 -6.59 -9.63 -3.74
N ASN A 179 -6.92 -9.45 -5.01
CA ASN A 179 -8.06 -8.62 -5.41
C ASN A 179 -9.41 -9.26 -5.02
N ARG A 180 -9.52 -10.58 -5.13
CA ARG A 180 -10.78 -11.28 -4.85
C ARG A 180 -11.02 -11.45 -3.35
N PHE A 181 -10.01 -11.86 -2.59
CA PHE A 181 -10.18 -12.18 -1.18
C PHE A 181 -9.82 -11.01 -0.27
N VAL A 182 -8.61 -10.46 -0.37
CA VAL A 182 -8.14 -9.42 0.54
C VAL A 182 -8.84 -8.10 0.27
N THR A 183 -8.71 -7.57 -0.94
CA THR A 183 -9.31 -6.28 -1.31
C THR A 183 -10.83 -6.33 -1.24
N GLY A 184 -11.44 -7.42 -1.72
CA GLY A 184 -12.88 -7.62 -1.65
C GLY A 184 -13.41 -7.67 -0.21
N LEU A 185 -12.71 -8.35 0.69
CA LEU A 185 -13.07 -8.41 2.11
C LEU A 185 -12.92 -7.05 2.78
N VAL A 186 -11.80 -6.36 2.56
CA VAL A 186 -11.55 -5.03 3.14
C VAL A 186 -12.57 -4.01 2.67
N LEU A 187 -12.87 -3.97 1.38
CA LEU A 187 -13.89 -3.05 0.83
C LEU A 187 -15.30 -3.36 1.35
N LYS A 188 -15.64 -4.63 1.46
CA LYS A 188 -16.95 -5.05 1.98
C LYS A 188 -17.08 -4.71 3.47
N SER A 189 -16.08 -5.03 4.28
CA SER A 189 -16.06 -4.69 5.70
C SER A 189 -16.05 -3.18 5.93
N GLY A 190 -15.23 -2.44 5.19
CA GLY A 190 -15.20 -0.98 5.26
C GLY A 190 -16.53 -0.33 4.88
N GLY A 191 -17.20 -0.86 3.84
CA GLY A 191 -18.55 -0.42 3.47
C GLY A 191 -19.61 -0.70 4.54
N GLN A 192 -19.53 -1.84 5.21
CA GLN A 192 -20.42 -2.18 6.32
C GLN A 192 -20.14 -1.32 7.56
N ILE A 193 -18.86 -1.15 7.92
CA ILE A 193 -18.46 -0.30 9.05
C ILE A 193 -18.93 1.14 8.83
N ASN A 194 -18.71 1.69 7.64
CA ASN A 194 -19.17 3.04 7.32
C ASN A 194 -20.69 3.18 7.42
N LYS A 195 -21.45 2.21 6.93
CA LYS A 195 -22.93 2.28 6.98
C LYS A 195 -23.50 2.08 8.38
N VAL A 196 -22.97 1.12 9.14
CA VAL A 196 -23.55 0.70 10.43
C VAL A 196 -22.95 1.49 11.60
N LEU A 197 -21.63 1.67 11.62
CA LEU A 197 -20.96 2.37 12.70
C LEU A 197 -20.91 3.88 12.45
N ASP A 198 -20.29 4.33 11.37
CA ASP A 198 -20.06 5.76 11.17
C ASP A 198 -21.35 6.52 10.91
N LYS A 199 -22.09 6.17 9.86
CA LYS A 199 -23.37 6.81 9.49
C LYS A 199 -24.57 6.31 10.26
N GLY A 200 -24.44 5.18 10.94
CA GLY A 200 -25.50 4.65 11.80
C GLY A 200 -25.35 5.09 13.25
N SER A 201 -24.58 4.31 14.03
CA SER A 201 -24.51 4.49 15.48
C SER A 201 -23.82 5.77 15.91
N ILE A 202 -22.65 6.08 15.32
CA ILE A 202 -21.84 7.23 15.74
C ILE A 202 -22.52 8.54 15.35
N GLU A 203 -23.05 8.62 14.14
CA GLU A 203 -23.75 9.81 13.68
C GLU A 203 -25.09 10.01 14.43
N LEU A 204 -25.78 8.92 14.80
CA LEU A 204 -27.02 8.98 15.56
C LEU A 204 -26.79 9.40 17.02
N VAL A 205 -25.71 8.96 17.67
CA VAL A 205 -25.33 9.38 19.02
C VAL A 205 -24.65 10.75 19.02
N GLY A 206 -23.98 11.07 17.91
CA GLY A 206 -23.25 12.32 17.73
C GLY A 206 -24.08 13.47 17.15
N PRO A 207 -23.56 14.20 16.15
CA PRO A 207 -24.12 15.49 15.69
C PRO A 207 -25.56 15.37 15.20
N PHE A 208 -25.85 14.37 14.38
CA PHE A 208 -27.16 14.20 13.73
C PHE A 208 -28.26 13.82 14.73
N GLY A 209 -27.95 12.90 15.65
CA GLY A 209 -28.91 12.53 16.67
C GLY A 209 -29.14 13.63 17.70
N LEU A 210 -28.09 14.40 18.02
CA LEU A 210 -28.19 15.56 18.89
C LEU A 210 -29.02 16.66 18.24
N GLU A 211 -28.79 16.96 16.96
CA GLU A 211 -29.60 17.92 16.20
C GLU A 211 -31.07 17.52 16.19
N LYS A 212 -31.38 16.28 15.79
CA LYS A 212 -32.76 15.78 15.79
C LYS A 212 -33.38 15.78 17.20
N GLY A 213 -32.62 15.35 18.20
CA GLY A 213 -33.06 15.35 19.58
C GLY A 213 -33.42 16.73 20.09
N LEU A 214 -32.57 17.72 19.85
CA LEU A 214 -32.83 19.12 20.21
C LEU A 214 -34.02 19.70 19.45
N LEU A 215 -34.17 19.41 18.15
CA LEU A 215 -35.34 19.85 17.39
C LEU A 215 -36.64 19.26 17.92
N ILE A 216 -36.64 17.97 18.29
CA ILE A 216 -37.82 17.30 18.89
C ILE A 216 -38.10 17.91 20.25
N LEU A 217 -37.09 18.11 21.08
CA LEU A 217 -37.27 18.74 22.41
C LEU A 217 -37.80 20.17 22.29
N ALA A 218 -37.25 20.97 21.37
CA ALA A 218 -37.70 22.33 21.12
C ALA A 218 -39.17 22.36 20.66
N LYS A 219 -39.55 21.43 19.77
CA LYS A 219 -40.93 21.28 19.29
C LYS A 219 -41.88 20.86 20.42
N ASN A 220 -41.42 19.97 21.29
CA ASN A 220 -42.21 19.56 22.46
C ASN A 220 -42.35 20.71 23.46
N MET A 221 -41.28 21.46 23.72
CA MET A 221 -41.35 22.65 24.57
C MET A 221 -42.29 23.72 24.00
N ALA A 222 -42.21 23.98 22.69
CA ALA A 222 -43.14 24.90 22.05
C ALA A 222 -44.60 24.43 22.11
N SER A 223 -44.86 23.14 22.15
CA SER A 223 -46.22 22.59 22.26
C SER A 223 -46.84 22.73 23.68
N LEU A 224 -45.99 23.01 24.68
CA LEU A 224 -46.45 23.32 26.05
C LEU A 224 -47.04 24.74 26.13
N ASP A 225 -46.71 25.61 25.19
CA ASP A 225 -47.29 26.92 25.06
C ASP A 225 -48.69 26.82 24.44
N SER A 226 -49.68 26.64 25.31
CA SER A 226 -51.09 26.43 24.91
C SER A 226 -51.88 27.75 24.81
N GLY A 227 -51.30 28.88 25.21
CA GLY A 227 -51.98 30.18 25.25
C GLY A 227 -53.11 30.27 26.28
N VAL A 228 -53.36 29.22 27.08
CA VAL A 228 -54.46 29.18 28.08
C VAL A 228 -53.90 29.40 29.46
N ILE A 229 -54.32 30.44 30.16
CA ILE A 229 -53.82 30.84 31.50
C ILE A 229 -53.95 29.72 32.52
N THR A 230 -55.04 28.95 32.49
CA THR A 230 -55.28 27.83 33.40
C THR A 230 -54.25 26.73 33.27
N THR A 231 -53.73 26.43 32.09
CA THR A 231 -52.68 25.43 31.88
C THR A 231 -51.34 25.89 32.45
N TYR A 232 -51.02 27.18 32.34
CA TYR A 232 -49.81 27.73 32.95
C TYR A 232 -49.86 27.71 34.48
N ALA A 233 -51.03 28.07 35.06
CA ALA A 233 -51.22 27.95 36.50
C ALA A 233 -51.08 26.51 37.01
N LEU A 234 -51.55 25.52 36.22
CA LEU A 234 -51.36 24.10 36.51
C LEU A 234 -49.89 23.67 36.42
N TYR A 235 -49.13 24.16 35.46
CA TYR A 235 -47.70 23.88 35.38
C TYR A 235 -46.90 24.45 36.55
N ILE A 236 -47.25 25.67 36.98
CA ILE A 236 -46.62 26.29 38.16
C ILE A 236 -46.98 25.49 39.44
N LEU A 237 -48.24 25.10 39.59
CA LEU A 237 -48.70 24.33 40.76
C LEU A 237 -48.03 22.94 40.78
N THR A 238 -47.98 22.24 39.69
CA THR A 238 -47.31 20.94 39.61
C THR A 238 -45.80 21.05 39.87
N GLY A 239 -45.14 22.09 39.39
CA GLY A 239 -43.72 22.37 39.67
C GLY A 239 -43.48 22.66 41.15
N LEU A 240 -44.37 23.42 41.81
CA LEU A 240 -44.30 23.75 43.24
C LEU A 240 -44.49 22.50 44.09
N VAL A 241 -45.48 21.67 43.74
CA VAL A 241 -45.73 20.40 44.47
C VAL A 241 -44.52 19.47 44.33
N PHE A 242 -43.94 19.40 43.12
CA PHE A 242 -42.73 18.59 42.85
C PHE A 242 -41.54 19.09 43.67
N TYR A 243 -41.32 20.40 43.75
CA TYR A 243 -40.29 21.01 44.58
C TYR A 243 -40.40 20.67 46.04
N ILE A 244 -41.63 20.76 46.60
CA ILE A 244 -41.95 20.42 48.03
C ILE A 244 -41.69 18.91 48.24
N LEU A 245 -42.10 18.04 47.31
CA LEU A 245 -41.88 16.60 47.39
C LEU A 245 -40.41 16.22 47.42
N ILE A 246 -39.59 16.86 46.63
CA ILE A 246 -38.13 16.64 46.61
C ILE A 246 -37.53 17.00 47.98
N ALA A 247 -37.90 18.13 48.53
CA ALA A 247 -37.43 18.58 49.85
C ALA A 247 -37.86 17.67 50.99
N LEU A 248 -39.10 17.12 50.95
CA LEU A 248 -39.63 16.20 51.95
C LEU A 248 -39.05 14.79 51.90
N LEU A 249 -38.67 14.32 50.70
CA LEU A 249 -38.19 12.95 50.50
C LEU A 249 -36.67 12.76 50.73
N ASN A 250 -35.92 13.83 51.08
CA ASN A 250 -34.47 13.79 51.33
C ASN A 250 -33.74 12.95 50.27
N LEU A 251 -34.09 13.14 49.00
CA LEU A 251 -33.53 12.39 47.92
C LEU A 251 -32.03 12.69 47.77
N THR A 252 -31.21 11.65 47.66
CA THR A 252 -29.80 11.78 47.33
C THR A 252 -29.63 12.36 45.92
N GLU A 253 -28.49 12.98 45.63
CA GLU A 253 -28.23 13.62 44.33
C GLU A 253 -28.47 12.65 43.15
N ASP A 254 -28.11 11.37 43.31
CA ASP A 254 -28.28 10.33 42.28
C ASP A 254 -29.77 10.01 42.01
N SER A 255 -30.61 9.98 43.05
CA SER A 255 -32.02 9.71 42.90
C SER A 255 -32.78 10.90 42.30
N LEU A 256 -32.32 12.12 42.54
CA LEU A 256 -32.80 13.35 41.90
C LEU A 256 -32.48 13.33 40.38
N LEU A 257 -31.29 12.96 40.02
CA LEU A 257 -30.85 12.87 38.62
C LEU A 257 -31.67 11.81 37.87
N MET A 258 -31.92 10.66 38.48
CA MET A 258 -32.79 9.62 37.92
C MET A 258 -34.22 10.09 37.71
N LEU A 259 -34.79 10.83 38.67
CA LEU A 259 -36.14 11.40 38.55
C LEU A 259 -36.24 12.42 37.41
N ILE A 260 -35.23 13.27 37.23
CA ILE A 260 -35.17 14.22 36.11
C ILE A 260 -35.10 13.47 34.77
N ILE A 261 -34.27 12.43 34.67
CA ILE A 261 -34.16 11.60 33.46
C ILE A 261 -35.51 10.92 33.17
N PHE A 262 -36.20 10.35 34.17
CA PHE A 262 -37.50 9.73 33.98
C PHE A 262 -38.56 10.75 33.54
N ALA A 263 -38.56 11.95 34.12
CA ALA A 263 -39.48 13.02 33.73
C ALA A 263 -39.25 13.45 32.26
N LEU A 264 -38.00 13.60 31.86
CA LEU A 264 -37.62 13.89 30.45
C LEU A 264 -38.07 12.78 29.51
N LEU A 265 -37.83 11.51 29.84
CA LEU A 265 -38.26 10.36 29.04
C LEU A 265 -39.79 10.27 28.92
N ALA A 266 -40.55 10.60 30.00
CA ALA A 266 -41.99 10.63 29.96
C ALA A 266 -42.53 11.74 29.01
N VAL A 267 -41.92 12.93 29.03
CA VAL A 267 -42.25 14.01 28.09
C VAL A 267 -41.99 13.61 26.62
N ILE A 268 -40.90 12.95 26.37
CA ILE A 268 -40.54 12.45 25.02
C ILE A 268 -41.56 11.38 24.56
N LYS A 269 -41.97 10.47 25.44
CA LYS A 269 -42.90 9.38 25.12
C LYS A 269 -44.32 9.88 24.84
N THR A 270 -44.81 10.86 25.60
CA THR A 270 -46.13 11.44 25.42
C THR A 270 -46.28 12.21 24.10
N SER A 271 -45.19 12.80 23.60
CA SER A 271 -45.19 13.50 22.33
C SER A 271 -45.27 12.56 21.12
N ASN A 272 -44.68 11.36 21.20
CA ASN A 272 -44.74 10.37 20.12
C ASN A 272 -46.16 9.81 19.95
N ILE A 273 -46.90 9.59 21.03
CA ILE A 273 -48.27 9.06 20.97
C ILE A 273 -49.27 10.06 20.33
N ARG A 274 -48.96 11.35 20.41
CA ARG A 274 -49.82 12.41 19.84
C ARG A 274 -49.58 12.61 18.34
N ASN A 275 -48.39 12.31 17.85
CA ASN A 275 -48.03 12.43 16.41
C ASN A 275 -48.48 11.22 15.56
N GLU A 276 -48.83 10.07 16.18
CA GLU A 276 -49.41 8.93 15.47
C GLU A 276 -50.94 9.02 15.28
N LYS A 277 -51.59 10.05 15.87
CA LYS A 277 -53.03 10.25 15.75
C LYS A 277 -53.46 11.45 14.91
N ILE A 278 -52.54 12.05 14.17
CA ILE A 278 -52.79 13.05 13.12
C ILE A 278 -52.23 12.52 11.78
#